data_8ae7979b00417fc6190aeafdea39eae6
#
_entry.id   8ae7979b00417fc6190aeafdea39eae6
#
_cell.length_a   1.000
_cell.length_b   1.000
_cell.length_c   1.000
_cell.angle_alpha   90.00
_cell.angle_beta   90.00
_cell.angle_gamma   90.00
#
_symmetry.space_group_name_H-M   'P 1'
#
loop_
_entity.id
_entity.type
_entity.pdbx_description
1 polymer ?
#
loop_
_entity_poly.entity_id
_entity_poly.type
_entity_poly.pdbx_seq_one_letter_code
_entity_poly.pdbx_strand_id
1 'polypeptide(L)'
;MKYKKGHFYIENVSAESIAKKFGTPVYVYSYEKIINNIYNFQKNFKTINPLICFSVKSNSNLQILNLISKLGLGADVVSKGELVRALNAKIKPEKIVFSGVGKTIEELKFAISKNILLINTESENEIVEIEKIARKSKKKINIGIRFNPDTDAKTLKNISTGKRENKFGLTKEKFLYLLKKYKNSKFVNIDCLSVHIGSQITSHVPYKNMLNAVNKIIQNSKYKF
;
A
#
# COMPACT_ATOMS: atom_id res chain seq x y z
N MET A 1 -14.85 -4.00 22.32
CA MET A 1 -16.04 -4.88 22.24
C MET A 1 -16.06 -5.73 23.47
N LYS A 2 -17.19 -5.76 24.23
CA LYS A 2 -17.30 -6.48 25.52
C LYS A 2 -18.76 -6.81 25.83
N TYR A 3 -18.96 -7.87 26.61
CA TYR A 3 -20.26 -8.17 27.22
C TYR A 3 -20.40 -7.45 28.57
N LYS A 4 -21.56 -6.85 28.81
CA LYS A 4 -21.98 -6.28 30.10
C LYS A 4 -23.41 -6.73 30.40
N LYS A 5 -23.62 -7.42 31.53
CA LYS A 5 -24.94 -7.93 31.96
C LYS A 5 -25.71 -8.68 30.84
N GLY A 6 -24.99 -9.56 30.11
CA GLY A 6 -25.60 -10.34 29.02
C GLY A 6 -25.75 -9.64 27.67
N HIS A 7 -25.52 -8.32 27.58
CA HIS A 7 -25.62 -7.54 26.36
C HIS A 7 -24.23 -7.27 25.73
N PHE A 8 -24.15 -7.33 24.42
CA PHE A 8 -22.90 -7.07 23.67
C PHE A 8 -22.76 -5.58 23.35
N TYR A 9 -21.62 -5.00 23.66
CA TYR A 9 -21.30 -3.59 23.43
C TYR A 9 -20.12 -3.43 22.50
N ILE A 10 -20.25 -2.50 21.55
CA ILE A 10 -19.17 -1.93 20.77
C ILE A 10 -18.86 -0.55 21.35
N GLU A 11 -17.70 -0.42 22.03
CA GLU A 11 -17.38 0.73 22.88
C GLU A 11 -18.45 0.94 23.96
N ASN A 12 -19.23 2.01 23.86
CA ASN A 12 -20.30 2.31 24.82
C ASN A 12 -21.72 2.16 24.23
N VAL A 13 -21.83 1.58 23.02
CA VAL A 13 -23.11 1.41 22.33
C VAL A 13 -23.49 -0.07 22.29
N SER A 14 -24.71 -0.43 22.70
CA SER A 14 -25.16 -1.82 22.64
C SER A 14 -25.47 -2.27 21.21
N ALA A 15 -25.18 -3.54 20.91
CA ALA A 15 -25.49 -4.11 19.60
C ALA A 15 -26.97 -4.05 19.27
N GLU A 16 -27.83 -4.22 20.27
CA GLU A 16 -29.28 -4.14 20.11
C GLU A 16 -29.72 -2.73 19.68
N SER A 17 -29.15 -1.67 20.29
CA SER A 17 -29.48 -0.30 19.88
C SER A 17 -28.97 0.03 18.48
N ILE A 18 -27.84 -0.52 18.08
CA ILE A 18 -27.32 -0.39 16.71
C ILE A 18 -28.28 -1.08 15.73
N ALA A 19 -28.65 -2.34 16.01
CA ALA A 19 -29.58 -3.11 15.18
C ALA A 19 -30.93 -2.44 15.05
N LYS A 20 -31.48 -1.91 16.17
CA LYS A 20 -32.76 -1.18 16.19
C LYS A 20 -32.70 0.09 15.35
N LYS A 21 -31.58 0.81 15.37
CA LYS A 21 -31.42 2.10 14.67
C LYS A 21 -31.12 1.94 13.19
N PHE A 22 -30.30 0.96 12.81
CA PHE A 22 -29.74 0.83 11.45
C PHE A 22 -30.22 -0.41 10.71
N GLY A 23 -30.94 -1.31 11.39
CA GLY A 23 -31.31 -2.62 10.85
C GLY A 23 -30.16 -3.63 10.88
N THR A 24 -30.45 -4.83 10.35
CA THR A 24 -29.48 -5.91 10.17
C THR A 24 -29.65 -6.53 8.78
N PRO A 25 -28.56 -7.02 8.13
CA PRO A 25 -27.16 -7.02 8.60
C PRO A 25 -26.52 -5.64 8.51
N VAL A 26 -25.60 -5.32 9.43
CA VAL A 26 -24.85 -4.06 9.45
C VAL A 26 -23.39 -4.26 9.88
N TYR A 27 -22.45 -3.62 9.15
CA TYR A 27 -21.05 -3.59 9.56
C TYR A 27 -20.80 -2.46 10.57
N VAL A 28 -20.17 -2.80 11.69
CA VAL A 28 -19.85 -1.86 12.76
C VAL A 28 -18.33 -1.82 12.99
N TYR A 29 -17.76 -0.62 12.95
CA TYR A 29 -16.33 -0.40 13.18
C TYR A 29 -16.12 0.37 14.49
N SER A 30 -15.24 -0.14 15.35
CA SER A 30 -14.87 0.55 16.59
C SER A 30 -13.75 1.55 16.31
N TYR A 31 -14.00 2.80 16.63
CA TYR A 31 -13.04 3.90 16.53
C TYR A 31 -11.82 3.67 17.44
N GLU A 32 -12.07 3.34 18.72
CA GLU A 32 -11.02 3.04 19.69
C GLU A 32 -10.14 1.86 19.24
N LYS A 33 -10.76 0.81 18.68
CA LYS A 33 -10.02 -0.37 18.21
C LYS A 33 -9.09 -0.04 17.05
N ILE A 34 -9.55 0.79 16.11
CA ILE A 34 -8.72 1.25 14.97
C ILE A 34 -7.52 2.04 15.51
N ILE A 35 -7.74 3.02 16.38
CA ILE A 35 -6.68 3.84 16.96
C ILE A 35 -5.67 2.97 17.73
N ASN A 36 -6.16 2.11 18.60
CA ASN A 36 -5.30 1.24 19.40
C ASN A 36 -4.45 0.29 18.55
N ASN A 37 -5.00 -0.24 17.46
CA ASN A 37 -4.24 -1.06 16.52
C ASN A 37 -3.13 -0.26 15.84
N ILE A 38 -3.41 0.97 15.43
CA ILE A 38 -2.42 1.87 14.80
C ILE A 38 -1.30 2.18 15.79
N TYR A 39 -1.62 2.62 17.01
CA TYR A 39 -0.61 2.92 18.02
C TYR A 39 0.23 1.69 18.40
N ASN A 40 -0.41 0.52 18.53
CA ASN A 40 0.32 -0.71 18.82
C ASN A 40 1.27 -1.09 17.67
N PHE A 41 0.87 -0.86 16.42
CA PHE A 41 1.73 -1.07 15.26
C PHE A 41 2.90 -0.08 15.26
N GLN A 42 2.66 1.20 15.48
CA GLN A 42 3.70 2.24 15.51
C GLN A 42 4.77 2.00 16.58
N LYS A 43 4.38 1.49 17.75
CA LYS A 43 5.33 1.19 18.84
C LYS A 43 6.44 0.21 18.47
N ASN A 44 6.23 -0.62 17.43
CA ASN A 44 7.23 -1.57 16.97
C ASN A 44 8.33 -0.94 16.10
N PHE A 45 8.19 0.33 15.70
CA PHE A 45 9.12 1.04 14.84
C PHE A 45 9.92 2.13 15.58
N LYS A 46 10.42 1.81 16.78
CA LYS A 46 11.12 2.79 17.64
C LYS A 46 12.43 3.32 17.04
N THR A 47 13.10 2.52 16.21
CA THR A 47 14.41 2.84 15.63
C THR A 47 14.35 3.43 14.23
N ILE A 48 13.17 3.41 13.60
CA ILE A 48 12.92 3.96 12.28
C ILE A 48 11.65 4.80 12.31
N ASN A 49 11.55 5.78 11.44
CA ASN A 49 10.34 6.62 11.31
C ASN A 49 9.60 6.30 10.00
N PRO A 50 8.82 5.20 9.92
CA PRO A 50 8.17 4.79 8.71
C PRO A 50 6.96 5.65 8.40
N LEU A 51 6.71 5.93 7.12
CA LEU A 51 5.38 6.34 6.68
C LEU A 51 4.47 5.12 6.64
N ILE A 52 3.48 5.08 7.52
CA ILE A 52 2.46 4.03 7.53
C ILE A 52 1.33 4.43 6.60
N CYS A 53 1.10 3.66 5.55
CA CYS A 53 0.02 3.87 4.60
C CYS A 53 -1.10 2.84 4.82
N PHE A 54 -2.33 3.34 4.99
CA PHE A 54 -3.51 2.49 5.10
C PHE A 54 -3.93 1.97 3.71
N SER A 55 -4.10 0.66 3.58
CA SER A 55 -4.56 0.05 2.33
C SER A 55 -6.05 0.28 2.13
N VAL A 56 -6.40 1.23 1.24
CA VAL A 56 -7.78 1.70 1.02
C VAL A 56 -8.71 0.61 0.50
N LYS A 57 -8.17 -0.35 -0.27
CA LYS A 57 -8.92 -1.52 -0.77
C LYS A 57 -9.56 -2.37 0.34
N SER A 58 -9.03 -2.33 1.56
CA SER A 58 -9.58 -3.07 2.70
C SER A 58 -10.85 -2.40 3.25
N ASN A 59 -10.92 -1.08 3.24
CA ASN A 59 -12.09 -0.30 3.61
C ASN A 59 -11.98 1.14 3.10
N SER A 60 -12.76 1.48 2.11
CA SER A 60 -12.76 2.81 1.49
C SER A 60 -13.76 3.79 2.12
N ASN A 61 -14.30 3.50 3.30
CA ASN A 61 -15.24 4.39 4.00
C ASN A 61 -14.57 5.72 4.34
N LEU A 62 -15.19 6.85 3.95
CA LEU A 62 -14.61 8.19 4.12
C LEU A 62 -14.38 8.55 5.60
N GLN A 63 -15.21 8.08 6.53
CA GLN A 63 -15.02 8.37 7.95
C GLN A 63 -13.77 7.68 8.50
N ILE A 64 -13.51 6.44 8.04
CA ILE A 64 -12.28 5.72 8.38
C ILE A 64 -11.08 6.42 7.76
N LEU A 65 -11.14 6.79 6.48
CA LEU A 65 -10.06 7.51 5.82
C LEU A 65 -9.78 8.89 6.45
N ASN A 66 -10.83 9.60 6.89
CA ASN A 66 -10.69 10.85 7.65
C ASN A 66 -9.96 10.62 8.99
N LEU A 67 -10.25 9.51 9.68
CA LEU A 67 -9.52 9.14 10.89
C LEU A 67 -8.03 8.88 10.59
N ILE A 68 -7.75 8.11 9.54
CA ILE A 68 -6.38 7.82 9.06
C ILE A 68 -5.63 9.13 8.78
N SER A 69 -6.27 10.07 8.08
CA SER A 69 -5.73 11.40 7.80
C SER A 69 -5.42 12.20 9.07
N LYS A 70 -6.35 12.24 10.03
CA LYS A 70 -6.18 12.94 11.32
C LYS A 70 -5.04 12.37 12.15
N LEU A 71 -4.78 11.07 12.05
CA LEU A 71 -3.65 10.41 12.71
C LEU A 71 -2.32 10.60 11.97
N GLY A 72 -2.33 11.38 10.87
CA GLY A 72 -1.13 11.71 10.11
C GLY A 72 -0.58 10.58 9.22
N LEU A 73 -1.34 9.50 9.03
CA LEU A 73 -0.95 8.37 8.19
C LEU A 73 -1.16 8.68 6.71
N GLY A 74 -0.55 7.83 5.85
CA GLY A 74 -0.75 7.85 4.41
C GLY A 74 -1.82 6.86 3.94
N ALA A 75 -1.93 6.74 2.62
CA ALA A 75 -2.81 5.77 1.96
C ALA A 75 -2.06 4.99 0.88
N ASP A 76 -2.34 3.69 0.78
CA ASP A 76 -2.02 2.86 -0.36
C ASP A 76 -3.30 2.62 -1.16
N VAL A 77 -3.33 3.14 -2.39
CA VAL A 77 -4.50 3.10 -3.28
C VAL A 77 -4.22 2.23 -4.50
N VAL A 78 -5.24 1.58 -5.05
CA VAL A 78 -5.12 0.67 -6.19
C VAL A 78 -6.01 1.07 -7.37
N SER A 79 -6.66 2.23 -7.30
CA SER A 79 -7.48 2.79 -8.38
C SER A 79 -7.62 4.31 -8.25
N LYS A 80 -8.02 4.97 -9.36
CA LYS A 80 -8.37 6.40 -9.35
C LYS A 80 -9.50 6.69 -8.35
N GLY A 81 -10.50 5.80 -8.24
CA GLY A 81 -11.60 5.95 -7.29
C GLY A 81 -11.11 6.00 -5.84
N GLU A 82 -10.20 5.10 -5.45
CA GLU A 82 -9.59 5.10 -4.12
C GLU A 82 -8.72 6.34 -3.89
N LEU A 83 -7.94 6.77 -4.90
CA LEU A 83 -7.15 8.00 -4.83
C LEU A 83 -8.04 9.23 -4.59
N VAL A 84 -9.17 9.35 -5.30
CA VAL A 84 -10.15 10.43 -5.08
C VAL A 84 -10.70 10.37 -3.66
N ARG A 85 -11.05 9.20 -3.15
CA ARG A 85 -11.55 9.05 -1.77
C ARG A 85 -10.49 9.43 -0.73
N ALA A 86 -9.23 9.03 -0.93
CA ALA A 86 -8.12 9.39 -0.06
C ALA A 86 -7.92 10.93 -0.01
N LEU A 87 -7.93 11.58 -1.18
CA LEU A 87 -7.83 13.03 -1.28
C LEU A 87 -9.03 13.76 -0.63
N ASN A 88 -10.26 13.26 -0.84
CA ASN A 88 -11.46 13.81 -0.20
C ASN A 88 -11.42 13.68 1.32
N ALA A 89 -10.81 12.61 1.83
CA ALA A 89 -10.54 12.40 3.26
C ALA A 89 -9.36 13.25 3.79
N LYS A 90 -8.83 14.18 2.98
CA LYS A 90 -7.73 15.09 3.36
C LYS A 90 -6.40 14.38 3.66
N ILE A 91 -6.19 13.17 3.14
CA ILE A 91 -4.87 12.54 3.15
C ILE A 91 -3.99 13.33 2.19
N LYS A 92 -2.84 13.77 2.67
CA LYS A 92 -1.91 14.60 1.90
C LYS A 92 -1.35 13.80 0.70
N PRO A 93 -1.28 14.39 -0.51
CA PRO A 93 -0.76 13.70 -1.69
C PRO A 93 0.63 13.10 -1.48
N GLU A 94 1.52 13.81 -0.81
CA GLU A 94 2.87 13.35 -0.46
C GLU A 94 2.93 12.18 0.54
N LYS A 95 1.78 11.66 0.96
CA LYS A 95 1.61 10.46 1.77
C LYS A 95 0.79 9.38 1.06
N ILE A 96 0.57 9.51 -0.24
CA ILE A 96 -0.22 8.55 -1.01
C ILE A 96 0.69 7.75 -1.95
N VAL A 97 0.56 6.44 -1.88
CA VAL A 97 1.22 5.47 -2.76
C VAL A 97 0.17 4.83 -3.67
N PHE A 98 0.44 4.74 -4.97
CA PHE A 98 -0.45 4.07 -5.90
C PHE A 98 0.15 2.73 -6.33
N SER A 99 -0.44 1.64 -5.88
CA SER A 99 -0.02 0.26 -6.14
C SER A 99 -0.97 -0.47 -7.10
N GLY A 100 -0.65 -1.72 -7.42
CA GLY A 100 -1.50 -2.62 -8.20
C GLY A 100 -1.13 -2.72 -9.68
N VAL A 101 -1.57 -3.83 -10.28
CA VAL A 101 -1.41 -4.13 -11.71
C VAL A 101 -2.51 -3.46 -12.54
N GLY A 102 -2.23 -3.17 -13.81
CA GLY A 102 -3.25 -2.73 -14.76
C GLY A 102 -3.73 -1.29 -14.57
N LYS A 103 -2.90 -0.39 -14.02
CA LYS A 103 -3.21 1.04 -14.00
C LYS A 103 -3.39 1.57 -15.43
N THR A 104 -4.51 2.21 -15.67
CA THR A 104 -4.81 2.84 -16.94
C THR A 104 -4.01 4.12 -17.14
N ILE A 105 -3.85 4.55 -18.40
CA ILE A 105 -3.19 5.83 -18.74
C ILE A 105 -3.88 7.01 -18.05
N GLU A 106 -5.22 6.98 -17.94
CA GLU A 106 -5.99 8.01 -17.23
C GLU A 106 -5.68 8.06 -15.74
N GLU A 107 -5.58 6.90 -15.09
CA GLU A 107 -5.23 6.79 -13.68
C GLU A 107 -3.82 7.31 -13.42
N LEU A 108 -2.86 6.96 -14.28
CA LEU A 108 -1.48 7.45 -14.19
C LEU A 108 -1.42 8.97 -14.37
N LYS A 109 -2.10 9.52 -15.38
CA LYS A 109 -2.20 10.99 -15.59
C LYS A 109 -2.80 11.69 -14.37
N PHE A 110 -3.87 11.14 -13.81
CA PHE A 110 -4.53 11.71 -12.64
C PHE A 110 -3.61 11.68 -11.42
N ALA A 111 -2.97 10.55 -11.12
CA ALA A 111 -2.04 10.40 -10.02
C ALA A 111 -0.86 11.39 -10.12
N ILE A 112 -0.26 11.48 -11.30
CA ILE A 112 0.83 12.42 -11.61
C ILE A 112 0.38 13.87 -11.45
N SER A 113 -0.84 14.21 -11.87
CA SER A 113 -1.38 15.57 -11.70
C SER A 113 -1.56 15.97 -10.25
N LYS A 114 -1.80 14.99 -9.35
CA LYS A 114 -1.97 15.21 -7.91
C LYS A 114 -0.66 15.24 -7.13
N ASN A 115 0.48 14.99 -7.78
CA ASN A 115 1.80 14.94 -7.15
C ASN A 115 1.84 14.00 -5.93
N ILE A 116 1.30 12.80 -6.08
CA ILE A 116 1.35 11.79 -5.01
C ILE A 116 2.80 11.37 -4.76
N LEU A 117 3.04 10.76 -3.58
CA LEU A 117 4.38 10.35 -3.14
C LEU A 117 5.05 9.42 -4.14
N LEU A 118 4.34 8.36 -4.57
CA LEU A 118 4.95 7.25 -5.29
C LEU A 118 3.93 6.49 -6.14
N ILE A 119 4.35 6.05 -7.32
CA ILE A 119 3.63 5.07 -8.13
C ILE A 119 4.45 3.78 -8.15
N ASN A 120 3.92 2.72 -7.55
CA ASN A 120 4.53 1.38 -7.61
C ASN A 120 4.23 0.74 -8.96
N THR A 121 5.28 0.44 -9.72
CA THR A 121 5.19 -0.19 -11.05
C THR A 121 5.41 -1.69 -10.96
N GLU A 122 4.71 -2.42 -11.82
CA GLU A 122 4.77 -3.88 -11.87
C GLU A 122 5.19 -4.42 -13.26
N SER A 123 5.48 -3.52 -14.20
CA SER A 123 5.98 -3.86 -15.53
C SER A 123 6.82 -2.75 -16.14
N GLU A 124 7.67 -3.12 -17.13
CA GLU A 124 8.43 -2.14 -17.90
C GLU A 124 7.52 -1.23 -18.74
N ASN A 125 6.46 -1.79 -19.33
CA ASN A 125 5.50 -1.01 -20.13
C ASN A 125 4.85 0.10 -19.31
N GLU A 126 4.55 -0.17 -18.04
CA GLU A 126 4.01 0.85 -17.14
C GLU A 126 5.01 2.00 -16.90
N ILE A 127 6.30 1.68 -16.73
CA ILE A 127 7.34 2.71 -16.61
C ILE A 127 7.44 3.53 -17.88
N VAL A 128 7.36 2.91 -19.06
CA VAL A 128 7.36 3.60 -20.36
C VAL A 128 6.18 4.58 -20.47
N GLU A 129 4.98 4.16 -20.05
CA GLU A 129 3.81 5.05 -20.08
C GLU A 129 3.96 6.22 -19.09
N ILE A 130 4.45 5.95 -17.88
CA ILE A 130 4.78 7.00 -16.89
C ILE A 130 5.79 7.99 -17.46
N GLU A 131 6.86 7.50 -18.10
CA GLU A 131 7.89 8.37 -18.71
C GLU A 131 7.31 9.25 -19.82
N LYS A 132 6.42 8.72 -20.69
CA LYS A 132 5.72 9.50 -21.71
C LYS A 132 4.88 10.61 -21.09
N ILE A 133 4.13 10.32 -20.02
CA ILE A 133 3.30 11.31 -19.31
C ILE A 133 4.19 12.36 -18.64
N ALA A 134 5.25 11.92 -17.94
CA ALA A 134 6.20 12.77 -17.26
C ALA A 134 6.89 13.75 -18.23
N ARG A 135 7.30 13.27 -19.41
CA ARG A 135 7.88 14.08 -20.48
C ARG A 135 6.93 15.18 -20.94
N LYS A 136 5.65 14.83 -21.18
CA LYS A 136 4.62 15.82 -21.62
C LYS A 136 4.34 16.87 -20.54
N SER A 137 4.36 16.48 -19.28
CA SER A 137 4.13 17.37 -18.13
C SER A 137 5.40 18.08 -17.64
N LYS A 138 6.56 17.81 -18.26
CA LYS A 138 7.89 18.34 -17.86
C LYS A 138 8.20 18.11 -16.37
N LYS A 139 7.75 16.98 -15.81
CA LYS A 139 7.97 16.59 -14.41
C LYS A 139 8.90 15.39 -14.32
N LYS A 140 9.61 15.27 -13.22
CA LYS A 140 10.29 14.04 -12.82
C LYS A 140 9.42 13.31 -11.81
N ILE A 141 9.09 12.04 -12.08
CA ILE A 141 8.13 11.25 -11.30
C ILE A 141 8.86 10.19 -10.49
N ASN A 142 8.60 10.13 -9.20
CA ASN A 142 9.07 9.07 -8.33
C ASN A 142 8.25 7.81 -8.55
N ILE A 143 8.93 6.71 -8.81
CA ILE A 143 8.32 5.39 -8.96
C ILE A 143 8.98 4.38 -8.05
N GLY A 144 8.19 3.42 -7.60
CA GLY A 144 8.68 2.17 -7.04
C GLY A 144 8.66 1.07 -8.09
N ILE A 145 9.56 0.12 -7.96
CA ILE A 145 9.49 -1.12 -8.75
C ILE A 145 9.15 -2.26 -7.80
N ARG A 146 8.07 -2.97 -8.09
CA ARG A 146 7.69 -4.14 -7.31
C ARG A 146 8.55 -5.34 -7.69
N PHE A 147 9.35 -5.77 -6.74
CA PHE A 147 10.18 -6.94 -6.81
C PHE A 147 9.44 -8.17 -6.28
N ASN A 148 9.48 -9.28 -7.02
CA ASN A 148 9.01 -10.57 -6.53
C ASN A 148 10.17 -11.31 -5.85
N PRO A 149 10.13 -11.50 -4.52
CA PRO A 149 11.23 -12.08 -3.77
C PRO A 149 11.29 -13.61 -3.84
N ASP A 150 10.40 -14.25 -4.57
CA ASP A 150 10.23 -15.71 -4.64
C ASP A 150 10.14 -16.34 -3.24
N THR A 151 9.28 -15.76 -2.42
CA THR A 151 9.12 -16.16 -1.01
C THR A 151 7.73 -16.73 -0.77
N ASP A 152 7.66 -17.92 -0.18
CA ASP A 152 6.40 -18.52 0.25
C ASP A 152 5.87 -17.81 1.49
N ALA A 153 4.72 -17.17 1.36
CA ALA A 153 4.03 -16.47 2.45
C ALA A 153 3.39 -17.41 3.48
N LYS A 154 3.36 -18.71 3.22
CA LYS A 154 2.69 -19.73 4.06
C LYS A 154 1.24 -19.35 4.40
N THR A 155 0.53 -18.85 3.41
CA THR A 155 -0.88 -18.46 3.47
C THR A 155 -1.69 -19.19 2.39
N LEU A 156 -2.98 -18.89 2.27
CA LEU A 156 -3.84 -19.49 1.24
C LEU A 156 -3.29 -19.17 -0.18
N LYS A 157 -3.29 -20.15 -1.09
CA LYS A 157 -2.74 -19.99 -2.45
C LYS A 157 -3.30 -18.76 -3.18
N ASN A 158 -4.60 -18.51 -3.04
CA ASN A 158 -5.30 -17.43 -3.74
C ASN A 158 -4.91 -16.02 -3.28
N ILE A 159 -4.29 -15.88 -2.11
CA ILE A 159 -3.85 -14.60 -1.55
C ILE A 159 -2.33 -14.51 -1.36
N SER A 160 -1.59 -15.53 -1.81
CA SER A 160 -0.12 -15.51 -1.92
C SER A 160 0.29 -14.77 -3.18
N THR A 161 1.28 -13.88 -3.09
CA THR A 161 1.72 -13.04 -4.23
C THR A 161 3.24 -12.97 -4.37
N GLY A 162 3.98 -13.69 -3.51
CA GLY A 162 5.43 -13.61 -3.42
C GLY A 162 6.20 -14.73 -4.12
N LYS A 163 5.51 -15.73 -4.71
CA LYS A 163 6.15 -16.83 -5.45
C LYS A 163 6.37 -16.48 -6.91
N ARG A 164 7.38 -17.09 -7.53
CA ARG A 164 7.76 -16.85 -8.93
C ARG A 164 6.61 -17.08 -9.92
N GLU A 165 5.73 -18.04 -9.63
CA GLU A 165 4.54 -18.35 -10.42
C GLU A 165 3.40 -17.32 -10.32
N ASN A 166 3.48 -16.42 -9.34
CA ASN A 166 2.47 -15.38 -9.18
C ASN A 166 2.66 -14.28 -10.23
N LYS A 167 1.53 -13.71 -10.68
CA LYS A 167 1.47 -12.67 -11.70
C LYS A 167 2.03 -11.29 -11.27
N PHE A 168 2.48 -11.15 -10.04
CA PHE A 168 2.82 -9.86 -9.44
C PHE A 168 4.31 -9.66 -9.35
N GLY A 169 4.72 -8.40 -9.61
CA GLY A 169 6.10 -7.97 -9.46
C GLY A 169 7.05 -8.51 -10.53
N LEU A 170 8.29 -8.07 -10.49
CA LEU A 170 9.34 -8.40 -11.45
C LEU A 170 10.33 -9.42 -10.88
N THR A 171 10.86 -10.28 -11.75
CA THR A 171 11.97 -11.18 -11.40
C THR A 171 13.23 -10.36 -11.07
N LYS A 172 14.19 -11.00 -10.39
CA LYS A 172 15.47 -10.39 -10.03
C LYS A 172 16.20 -9.81 -11.25
N GLU A 173 16.24 -10.57 -12.34
CA GLU A 173 16.93 -10.18 -13.58
C GLU A 173 16.30 -8.92 -14.19
N LYS A 174 14.96 -8.94 -14.30
CA LYS A 174 14.22 -7.80 -14.87
C LYS A 174 14.30 -6.56 -13.98
N PHE A 175 14.24 -6.74 -12.66
CA PHE A 175 14.40 -5.66 -11.70
C PHE A 175 15.76 -4.98 -11.85
N LEU A 176 16.86 -5.74 -11.84
CA LEU A 176 18.22 -5.21 -12.01
C LEU A 176 18.43 -4.53 -13.38
N TYR A 177 17.87 -5.10 -14.44
CA TYR A 177 17.87 -4.50 -15.77
C TYR A 177 17.20 -3.11 -15.76
N LEU A 178 16.03 -2.98 -15.16
CA LEU A 178 15.32 -1.71 -15.12
C LEU A 178 16.03 -0.66 -14.26
N LEU A 179 16.63 -1.04 -13.12
CA LEU A 179 17.48 -0.13 -12.35
C LEU A 179 18.61 0.46 -13.21
N LYS A 180 19.29 -0.39 -14.00
CA LYS A 180 20.34 0.06 -14.91
C LYS A 180 19.81 0.95 -16.03
N LYS A 181 18.71 0.53 -16.67
CA LYS A 181 18.11 1.23 -17.81
C LYS A 181 17.65 2.65 -17.45
N TYR A 182 17.02 2.82 -16.31
CA TYR A 182 16.43 4.10 -15.89
C TYR A 182 17.30 4.92 -14.93
N LYS A 183 18.51 4.46 -14.62
CA LYS A 183 19.43 5.13 -13.68
C LYS A 183 19.61 6.63 -13.95
N ASN A 184 19.68 7.01 -15.22
CA ASN A 184 19.92 8.39 -15.65
C ASN A 184 18.70 9.01 -16.37
N SER A 185 17.49 8.47 -16.14
CA SER A 185 16.30 9.04 -16.75
C SER A 185 16.05 10.46 -16.22
N LYS A 186 15.73 11.37 -17.14
CA LYS A 186 15.36 12.76 -16.81
C LYS A 186 13.95 12.89 -16.27
N PHE A 187 13.08 11.91 -16.54
CA PHE A 187 11.65 11.99 -16.27
C PHE A 187 11.15 10.99 -15.24
N VAL A 188 11.92 9.94 -14.98
CA VAL A 188 11.59 8.90 -14.00
C VAL A 188 12.69 8.78 -12.98
N ASN A 189 12.33 8.74 -11.70
CA ASN A 189 13.22 8.48 -10.59
C ASN A 189 12.77 7.18 -9.89
N ILE A 190 13.63 6.16 -9.90
CA ILE A 190 13.35 4.93 -9.16
C ILE A 190 13.80 5.16 -7.72
N ASP A 191 12.84 5.43 -6.84
CA ASP A 191 13.06 5.87 -5.46
C ASP A 191 12.65 4.80 -4.43
N CYS A 192 12.11 3.67 -4.89
CA CYS A 192 11.57 2.64 -4.02
C CYS A 192 11.70 1.24 -4.62
N LEU A 193 12.11 0.29 -3.79
CA LEU A 193 11.89 -1.13 -4.02
C LEU A 193 10.63 -1.54 -3.26
N SER A 194 9.59 -1.96 -3.96
CA SER A 194 8.33 -2.40 -3.37
C SER A 194 8.26 -3.93 -3.33
N VAL A 195 7.70 -4.48 -2.26
CA VAL A 195 7.47 -5.94 -2.11
C VAL A 195 6.12 -6.18 -1.46
N HIS A 196 5.43 -7.22 -1.93
CA HIS A 196 4.24 -7.74 -1.28
C HIS A 196 4.19 -9.25 -1.47
N ILE A 197 4.24 -10.03 -0.39
CA ILE A 197 4.33 -11.50 -0.43
C ILE A 197 2.99 -12.20 -0.24
N GLY A 198 1.97 -11.50 0.25
CA GLY A 198 0.64 -12.06 0.45
C GLY A 198 -0.13 -11.37 1.57
N SER A 199 -1.35 -11.85 1.78
CA SER A 199 -2.26 -11.38 2.83
C SER A 199 -2.46 -12.43 3.91
N GLN A 200 -2.97 -12.02 5.10
CA GLN A 200 -3.28 -12.90 6.23
C GLN A 200 -2.08 -13.74 6.73
N ILE A 201 -0.89 -13.17 6.67
CA ILE A 201 0.33 -13.84 7.14
C ILE A 201 0.36 -13.73 8.68
N THR A 202 0.36 -14.88 9.36
CA THR A 202 0.30 -14.96 10.82
C THR A 202 1.66 -15.24 11.47
N SER A 203 2.72 -15.42 10.67
CA SER A 203 4.08 -15.71 11.13
C SER A 203 5.06 -14.64 10.64
N HIS A 204 6.09 -14.35 11.42
CA HIS A 204 7.17 -13.43 11.03
C HIS A 204 8.18 -14.07 10.06
N VAL A 205 8.24 -15.40 9.98
CA VAL A 205 9.24 -16.12 9.16
C VAL A 205 9.21 -15.73 7.68
N PRO A 206 8.04 -15.66 7.01
CA PRO A 206 7.97 -15.19 5.62
C PRO A 206 8.53 -13.78 5.42
N TYR A 207 8.27 -12.88 6.38
CA TYR A 207 8.80 -11.51 6.32
C TYR A 207 10.33 -11.48 6.46
N LYS A 208 10.91 -12.31 7.35
CA LYS A 208 12.37 -12.44 7.49
C LYS A 208 12.99 -12.95 6.18
N ASN A 209 12.40 -13.95 5.56
CA ASN A 209 12.88 -14.48 4.28
C ASN A 209 12.79 -13.43 3.16
N MET A 210 11.68 -12.72 3.07
CA MET A 210 11.50 -11.60 2.16
C MET A 210 12.58 -10.52 2.36
N LEU A 211 12.81 -10.09 3.60
CA LEU A 211 13.83 -9.09 3.91
C LEU A 211 15.25 -9.55 3.53
N ASN A 212 15.58 -10.83 3.73
CA ASN A 212 16.84 -11.40 3.28
C ASN A 212 16.98 -11.35 1.75
N ALA A 213 15.91 -11.66 1.00
CA ALA A 213 15.91 -11.56 -0.45
C ALA A 213 16.07 -10.11 -0.94
N VAL A 214 15.35 -9.17 -0.29
CA VAL A 214 15.48 -7.73 -0.56
C VAL A 214 16.88 -7.24 -0.28
N ASN A 215 17.46 -7.58 0.86
CA ASN A 215 18.84 -7.16 1.21
C ASN A 215 19.86 -7.66 0.18
N LYS A 216 19.77 -8.95 -0.22
CA LYS A 216 20.65 -9.50 -1.26
C LYS A 216 20.55 -8.75 -2.59
N ILE A 217 19.33 -8.36 -3.01
CA ILE A 217 19.18 -7.66 -4.30
C ILE A 217 19.66 -6.20 -4.21
N ILE A 218 19.46 -5.52 -3.08
CA ILE A 218 19.99 -4.17 -2.86
C ILE A 218 21.52 -4.19 -2.91
N GLN A 219 22.16 -5.10 -2.18
CA GLN A 219 23.61 -5.24 -2.17
C GLN A 219 24.16 -5.54 -3.57
N ASN A 220 23.54 -6.45 -4.32
CA ASN A 220 23.96 -6.82 -5.67
C ASN A 220 23.75 -5.68 -6.67
N SER A 221 22.74 -4.85 -6.50
CA SER A 221 22.43 -3.76 -7.43
C SER A 221 23.37 -2.58 -7.30
N LYS A 222 23.98 -2.39 -6.12
CA LYS A 222 24.73 -1.17 -5.76
C LYS A 222 23.90 0.12 -6.00
N TYR A 223 22.58 0.01 -6.04
CA TYR A 223 21.66 1.12 -6.23
C TYR A 223 21.29 1.73 -4.87
N LYS A 224 21.23 3.05 -4.82
CA LYS A 224 20.77 3.79 -3.62
C LYS A 224 19.33 4.24 -3.89
N PHE A 225 18.40 3.75 -3.09
CA PHE A 225 17.00 4.16 -3.05
C PHE A 225 16.83 5.33 -2.11
#